data_8d55677b042a620a1f30c95e667af6aa
#
_entry.id   8d55677b042a620a1f30c95e667af6aa
#
_cell.length_a   1.000
_cell.length_b   1.000
_cell.length_c   1.000
_cell.angle_alpha   90.00
_cell.angle_beta   90.00
_cell.angle_gamma   90.00
#
_symmetry.space_group_name_H-M   'P 1'
#
loop_
_entity.id
_entity.type
_entity.pdbx_description
1 polymer ?
#
loop_
_entity_poly.entity_id
_entity_poly.type
_entity_poly.pdbx_seq_one_letter_code
_entity_poly.pdbx_strand_id
1 'polypeptide(L)'
;MPKSPLPARLTGLTCTLALTLAAPALATGIEPPSEEVLAEQMAEFLTDAPGSIFAMNPFRAEQTVTGEDGLQVQLISTNPVINTWFVLRVEEADARRPSFYHLENTDPEVWHISLGGDGDDPFILIEGDDDAEECAPWAGRSPELEEAGDTGLPYAPLCDGRLYLRNRVSGSRTNREAIAEFLRDNVIFGDSIVNLIKGTFYEDAFLEDSDEIEEADAGAVVEALGQANLSRFPVMNASPGFDLVGAEGGMEAGSWYAVEDAPGIYSSVMQPGMISDEILNRSGETNWLDGVERNANVYLVAFDMSQFELGYELGTDHPSFGWSSRPSGAGRDWSIPGPDGFNSPAPLVMNGMLSPALLDRVAATFTGGYKRDHGAWRFGPMATYNNGHHYGFLVNGTLLSRLWPGLATIYVLDDGTFGMTTWTEEMNELLPRLRFARQNGVALINPDPETGEGVPGDLVTSWGGGNWSGSADAQLRTLRAGSCLREVDGRQFLLYAYFSTATPSGMARTFQAYGCDYAMLMDMNSQEHTYMALYPQIDDDDWIEAEHLVSGMANVDQNSRRGAIPRFVGFADNRDFFYLLRRE
;
A
#
# COMPACT_ATOMS: atom_id res chain seq x y z
N MET A 1 -49.29 -22.16 64.79
CA MET A 1 -50.17 -21.80 63.68
C MET A 1 -50.40 -20.29 63.73
N PRO A 2 -49.94 -19.54 62.78
CA PRO A 2 -50.78 -19.07 61.69
C PRO A 2 -50.02 -18.99 60.36
N LYS A 3 -50.78 -18.91 59.32
CA LYS A 3 -50.72 -19.00 57.90
C LYS A 3 -49.72 -18.05 57.22
N SER A 4 -48.96 -18.59 56.25
CA SER A 4 -48.21 -17.86 55.23
C SER A 4 -49.13 -17.23 54.16
N PRO A 5 -48.82 -16.06 53.61
CA PRO A 5 -49.36 -15.62 52.31
C PRO A 5 -48.46 -15.95 51.13
N LEU A 6 -49.08 -16.34 50.01
CA LEU A 6 -48.48 -16.56 48.68
C LEU A 6 -47.86 -15.29 48.07
N PRO A 7 -46.84 -15.46 47.23
CA PRO A 7 -46.32 -14.33 46.51
C PRO A 7 -47.10 -14.03 45.22
N ALA A 8 -47.28 -12.73 44.97
CA ALA A 8 -47.90 -12.19 43.79
C ALA A 8 -47.01 -12.39 42.55
N ARG A 9 -47.61 -12.88 41.47
CA ARG A 9 -46.97 -12.94 40.14
C ARG A 9 -46.85 -11.53 39.55
N LEU A 10 -45.60 -11.05 39.37
CA LEU A 10 -45.32 -9.94 38.47
C LEU A 10 -45.25 -10.49 37.03
N THR A 11 -46.20 -10.12 36.22
CA THR A 11 -46.13 -10.25 34.75
C THR A 11 -45.20 -9.16 34.21
N GLY A 12 -43.97 -9.53 33.90
CA GLY A 12 -43.05 -8.69 33.20
C GLY A 12 -43.46 -8.54 31.73
N LEU A 13 -43.79 -7.33 31.35
CA LEU A 13 -43.98 -6.93 29.96
C LEU A 13 -42.59 -6.77 29.33
N THR A 14 -42.13 -7.77 28.59
CA THR A 14 -40.93 -7.66 27.74
C THR A 14 -41.28 -6.84 26.51
N CYS A 15 -40.88 -5.57 26.51
CA CYS A 15 -40.90 -4.73 25.34
C CYS A 15 -39.67 -5.12 24.49
N THR A 16 -39.86 -5.96 23.48
CA THR A 16 -38.89 -6.23 22.44
C THR A 16 -38.82 -4.99 21.56
N LEU A 17 -37.77 -4.15 21.77
CA LEU A 17 -37.38 -3.11 20.82
C LEU A 17 -36.79 -3.85 19.61
N ALA A 18 -37.58 -3.99 18.55
CA ALA A 18 -37.06 -4.34 17.24
C ALA A 18 -36.30 -3.10 16.73
N LEU A 19 -34.96 -3.10 16.87
CA LEU A 19 -34.12 -2.24 16.06
C LEU A 19 -34.26 -2.71 14.60
N THR A 20 -35.12 -2.06 13.86
CA THR A 20 -35.01 -2.05 12.39
C THR A 20 -33.74 -1.26 12.07
N LEU A 21 -32.65 -1.97 11.85
CA LEU A 21 -31.54 -1.45 11.06
C LEU A 21 -32.16 -1.13 9.69
N ALA A 22 -32.39 0.14 9.40
CA ALA A 22 -32.63 0.60 8.06
C ALA A 22 -31.32 0.27 7.32
N ALA A 23 -31.39 -0.72 6.43
CA ALA A 23 -30.36 -0.87 5.42
C ALA A 23 -30.24 0.47 4.69
N PRO A 24 -29.03 0.99 4.45
CA PRO A 24 -28.88 2.15 3.60
C PRO A 24 -29.59 1.83 2.28
N ALA A 25 -30.36 2.79 1.76
CA ALA A 25 -30.92 2.68 0.43
C ALA A 25 -29.77 2.41 -0.53
N LEU A 26 -29.75 1.24 -1.14
CA LEU A 26 -28.80 0.91 -2.21
C LEU A 26 -29.01 1.93 -3.31
N ALA A 27 -28.02 2.78 -3.50
CA ALA A 27 -27.96 3.69 -4.63
C ALA A 27 -27.95 2.88 -5.93
N THR A 28 -28.45 3.46 -7.00
CA THR A 28 -28.78 2.83 -8.29
C THR A 28 -27.56 2.48 -9.17
N GLY A 29 -26.38 2.28 -8.62
CA GLY A 29 -25.17 1.91 -9.35
C GLY A 29 -25.17 0.47 -9.88
N ILE A 30 -24.02 0.01 -10.37
CA ILE A 30 -23.82 -1.40 -10.75
C ILE A 30 -23.85 -2.24 -9.48
N GLU A 31 -24.87 -3.10 -9.34
CA GLU A 31 -25.02 -3.97 -8.18
C GLU A 31 -23.90 -5.03 -8.10
N PRO A 32 -23.43 -5.37 -6.89
CA PRO A 32 -22.51 -6.48 -6.71
C PRO A 32 -23.10 -7.79 -7.25
N PRO A 33 -22.28 -8.67 -7.84
CA PRO A 33 -22.74 -9.96 -8.33
C PRO A 33 -23.24 -10.85 -7.18
N SER A 34 -24.18 -11.76 -7.49
CA SER A 34 -24.65 -12.74 -6.52
C SER A 34 -23.54 -13.68 -6.06
N GLU A 35 -23.72 -14.34 -4.91
CA GLU A 35 -22.76 -15.33 -4.38
C GLU A 35 -22.43 -16.44 -5.40
N GLU A 36 -23.40 -16.88 -6.19
CA GLU A 36 -23.22 -17.89 -7.23
C GLU A 36 -22.31 -17.38 -8.35
N VAL A 37 -22.52 -16.15 -8.83
CA VAL A 37 -21.68 -15.50 -9.85
C VAL A 37 -20.28 -15.25 -9.31
N LEU A 38 -20.14 -14.80 -8.05
CA LEU A 38 -18.82 -14.64 -7.42
C LEU A 38 -18.07 -15.97 -7.34
N ALA A 39 -18.75 -17.05 -6.98
CA ALA A 39 -18.15 -18.38 -6.92
C ALA A 39 -17.67 -18.87 -8.30
N GLU A 40 -18.45 -18.62 -9.37
CA GLU A 40 -18.05 -18.92 -10.75
C GLU A 40 -16.84 -18.08 -11.17
N GLN A 41 -16.85 -16.78 -10.92
CA GLN A 41 -15.72 -15.88 -11.22
C GLN A 41 -14.45 -16.28 -10.46
N MET A 42 -14.57 -16.67 -9.19
CA MET A 42 -13.45 -17.19 -8.40
C MET A 42 -12.91 -18.50 -8.96
N ALA A 43 -13.78 -19.42 -9.38
CA ALA A 43 -13.37 -20.67 -10.01
C ALA A 43 -12.62 -20.42 -11.34
N GLU A 44 -13.11 -19.50 -12.16
CA GLU A 44 -12.45 -19.04 -13.38
C GLU A 44 -11.06 -18.45 -13.06
N PHE A 45 -10.98 -17.54 -12.09
CA PHE A 45 -9.72 -16.94 -11.64
C PHE A 45 -8.71 -17.97 -11.15
N LEU A 46 -9.16 -19.03 -10.49
CA LEU A 46 -8.27 -20.05 -9.93
C LEU A 46 -7.81 -21.06 -10.97
N THR A 47 -8.59 -21.30 -12.03
CA THR A 47 -8.34 -22.36 -13.03
C THR A 47 -7.70 -21.84 -14.30
N ASP A 48 -8.04 -20.64 -14.74
CA ASP A 48 -7.51 -20.11 -15.99
C ASP A 48 -6.17 -19.43 -15.79
N ALA A 49 -5.19 -19.91 -16.57
CA ALA A 49 -3.99 -19.11 -16.77
C ALA A 49 -4.41 -17.83 -17.49
N PRO A 50 -4.13 -16.68 -16.93
CA PRO A 50 -4.75 -15.43 -17.33
C PRO A 50 -4.35 -15.01 -18.73
N GLY A 51 -5.30 -15.11 -19.62
CA GLY A 51 -5.23 -14.52 -20.97
C GLY A 51 -5.81 -13.10 -21.00
N SER A 52 -6.64 -12.73 -20.03
CA SER A 52 -7.33 -11.44 -19.99
C SER A 52 -7.65 -11.02 -18.56
N ILE A 53 -7.70 -9.70 -18.33
CA ILE A 53 -8.06 -9.13 -17.04
C ILE A 53 -9.50 -9.50 -16.63
N PHE A 54 -10.41 -9.67 -17.60
CA PHE A 54 -11.80 -9.97 -17.32
C PHE A 54 -11.99 -11.36 -16.69
N ALA A 55 -11.20 -12.33 -17.15
CA ALA A 55 -11.19 -13.66 -16.57
C ALA A 55 -10.54 -13.69 -15.19
N MET A 56 -9.75 -12.68 -14.87
CA MET A 56 -8.95 -12.64 -13.66
C MET A 56 -9.57 -11.85 -12.51
N ASN A 57 -10.53 -11.00 -12.80
CA ASN A 57 -11.17 -10.19 -11.77
C ASN A 57 -12.44 -10.87 -11.26
N PRO A 58 -12.39 -11.54 -10.10
CA PRO A 58 -13.49 -12.35 -9.60
C PRO A 58 -14.65 -11.55 -9.01
N PHE A 59 -14.53 -10.21 -8.91
CA PHE A 59 -15.54 -9.39 -8.24
C PHE A 59 -16.29 -8.45 -9.20
N ARG A 60 -16.04 -8.59 -10.48
CA ARG A 60 -16.60 -7.70 -11.49
C ARG A 60 -18.11 -7.84 -11.65
N ALA A 61 -18.75 -6.72 -11.90
CA ALA A 61 -20.11 -6.67 -12.44
C ALA A 61 -20.14 -5.84 -13.72
N GLU A 62 -21.07 -6.14 -14.62
CA GLU A 62 -21.08 -5.53 -15.93
C GLU A 62 -22.51 -5.18 -16.41
N GLN A 63 -22.60 -4.11 -17.16
CA GLN A 63 -23.81 -3.69 -17.86
C GLN A 63 -23.46 -3.49 -19.34
N THR A 64 -24.40 -3.81 -20.23
CA THR A 64 -24.25 -3.63 -21.68
C THR A 64 -25.50 -3.01 -22.25
N VAL A 65 -25.31 -1.94 -23.03
CA VAL A 65 -26.39 -1.29 -23.79
C VAL A 65 -25.99 -1.24 -25.25
N THR A 66 -26.98 -1.45 -26.13
CA THR A 66 -26.80 -1.35 -27.58
C THR A 66 -27.74 -0.28 -28.11
N GLY A 67 -27.19 0.77 -28.72
CA GLY A 67 -27.92 1.86 -29.34
C GLY A 67 -28.58 1.47 -30.67
N GLU A 68 -29.48 2.32 -31.18
CA GLU A 68 -30.22 2.09 -32.43
C GLU A 68 -29.30 2.03 -33.66
N ASP A 69 -28.17 2.72 -33.64
CA ASP A 69 -27.15 2.73 -34.70
C ASP A 69 -26.23 1.50 -34.66
N GLY A 70 -26.43 0.61 -33.69
CA GLY A 70 -25.61 -0.59 -33.45
C GLY A 70 -24.33 -0.34 -32.65
N LEU A 71 -24.17 0.85 -32.08
CA LEU A 71 -23.13 1.13 -31.08
C LEU A 71 -23.37 0.26 -29.85
N GLN A 72 -22.40 -0.57 -29.46
CA GLN A 72 -22.45 -1.34 -28.24
C GLN A 72 -21.49 -0.75 -27.20
N VAL A 73 -22.02 -0.41 -26.05
CA VAL A 73 -21.24 0.07 -24.91
C VAL A 73 -21.40 -0.90 -23.76
N GLN A 74 -20.29 -1.27 -23.15
CA GLN A 74 -20.24 -2.12 -21.97
C GLN A 74 -19.44 -1.41 -20.88
N LEU A 75 -20.02 -1.31 -19.70
CA LEU A 75 -19.37 -0.78 -18.51
C LEU A 75 -19.15 -1.93 -17.51
N ILE A 76 -17.92 -2.13 -17.12
CA ILE A 76 -17.51 -3.20 -16.21
C ILE A 76 -16.93 -2.54 -14.97
N SER A 77 -17.63 -2.63 -13.85
CA SER A 77 -17.05 -2.32 -12.54
C SER A 77 -16.12 -3.45 -12.13
N THR A 78 -14.89 -3.14 -11.81
CA THR A 78 -13.90 -4.15 -11.36
C THR A 78 -14.22 -4.68 -9.97
N ASN A 79 -14.88 -3.87 -9.14
CA ASN A 79 -15.48 -4.25 -7.87
C ASN A 79 -16.56 -3.22 -7.48
N PRO A 80 -17.85 -3.54 -7.60
CA PRO A 80 -18.94 -2.61 -7.30
C PRO A 80 -19.01 -2.16 -5.84
N VAL A 81 -18.52 -2.97 -4.89
CA VAL A 81 -18.47 -2.59 -3.47
C VAL A 81 -17.51 -1.43 -3.25
N ILE A 82 -16.40 -1.42 -3.98
CA ILE A 82 -15.37 -0.37 -3.90
C ILE A 82 -15.69 0.80 -4.83
N ASN A 83 -16.38 0.54 -5.94
CA ASN A 83 -16.93 1.55 -6.86
C ASN A 83 -15.91 2.55 -7.45
N THR A 84 -14.62 2.18 -7.51
CA THR A 84 -13.56 3.11 -7.95
C THR A 84 -13.16 2.91 -9.40
N TRP A 85 -12.89 1.66 -9.82
CA TRP A 85 -12.35 1.39 -11.15
C TRP A 85 -13.35 0.72 -12.06
N PHE A 86 -13.40 1.24 -13.30
CA PHE A 86 -14.26 0.73 -14.36
C PHE A 86 -13.47 0.48 -15.64
N VAL A 87 -13.90 -0.51 -16.40
CA VAL A 87 -13.48 -0.71 -17.77
C VAL A 87 -14.66 -0.38 -18.66
N LEU A 88 -14.47 0.60 -19.52
CA LEU A 88 -15.41 0.95 -20.57
C LEU A 88 -14.98 0.28 -21.88
N ARG A 89 -15.87 -0.49 -22.48
CA ARG A 89 -15.72 -1.07 -23.82
C ARG A 89 -16.70 -0.39 -24.75
N VAL A 90 -16.19 0.16 -25.85
CA VAL A 90 -16.98 0.82 -26.89
C VAL A 90 -16.74 0.07 -28.21
N GLU A 91 -17.80 -0.38 -28.84
CA GLU A 91 -17.76 -1.08 -30.13
C GLU A 91 -18.77 -0.45 -31.10
N GLU A 92 -18.25 0.26 -32.08
CA GLU A 92 -19.06 0.79 -33.20
C GLU A 92 -19.45 -0.34 -34.15
N ALA A 93 -20.64 -0.21 -34.79
CA ALA A 93 -21.18 -1.24 -35.68
C ALA A 93 -20.21 -1.65 -36.81
N ASP A 94 -19.42 -0.71 -37.30
CA ASP A 94 -18.46 -0.91 -38.38
C ASP A 94 -17.02 -1.14 -37.93
N ALA A 95 -16.76 -1.10 -36.60
CA ALA A 95 -15.43 -1.26 -36.06
C ALA A 95 -14.94 -2.70 -36.17
N ARG A 96 -13.66 -2.88 -36.51
CA ARG A 96 -13.03 -4.21 -36.58
C ARG A 96 -12.74 -4.79 -35.22
N ARG A 97 -12.64 -3.95 -34.19
CA ARG A 97 -12.31 -4.31 -32.79
C ARG A 97 -12.89 -3.25 -31.88
N PRO A 98 -13.35 -3.63 -30.69
CA PRO A 98 -13.74 -2.69 -29.66
C PRO A 98 -12.55 -1.88 -29.14
N SER A 99 -12.83 -0.68 -28.67
CA SER A 99 -11.93 0.15 -27.89
C SER A 99 -12.16 -0.09 -26.40
N PHE A 100 -11.10 -0.02 -25.60
CA PHE A 100 -11.16 -0.22 -24.16
C PHE A 100 -10.50 0.95 -23.44
N TYR A 101 -11.14 1.42 -22.38
CA TYR A 101 -10.71 2.54 -21.57
C TYR A 101 -10.75 2.17 -20.10
N HIS A 102 -9.78 2.64 -19.32
CA HIS A 102 -9.79 2.52 -17.88
C HIS A 102 -10.29 3.81 -17.27
N LEU A 103 -11.43 3.76 -16.63
CA LEU A 103 -12.06 4.89 -15.97
C LEU A 103 -11.88 4.77 -14.45
N GLU A 104 -11.75 5.92 -13.78
CA GLU A 104 -11.72 6.05 -12.33
C GLU A 104 -12.82 7.01 -11.87
N ASN A 105 -13.62 6.56 -10.92
CA ASN A 105 -14.57 7.39 -10.21
C ASN A 105 -13.81 8.31 -9.25
N THR A 106 -14.04 9.63 -9.35
CA THR A 106 -13.31 10.62 -8.57
C THR A 106 -13.73 10.67 -7.10
N ASP A 107 -14.96 10.25 -6.81
CA ASP A 107 -15.50 10.16 -5.45
C ASP A 107 -16.42 8.94 -5.33
N PRO A 108 -15.85 7.75 -5.01
CA PRO A 108 -16.61 6.50 -4.93
C PRO A 108 -17.66 6.45 -3.82
N GLU A 109 -17.58 7.34 -2.85
CA GLU A 109 -18.53 7.40 -1.73
C GLU A 109 -19.75 8.25 -2.09
N VAL A 110 -19.60 9.19 -3.02
CA VAL A 110 -20.64 10.10 -3.46
C VAL A 110 -21.27 9.65 -4.79
N TRP A 111 -20.43 9.31 -5.78
CA TRP A 111 -20.89 9.02 -7.14
C TRP A 111 -21.08 7.53 -7.38
N HIS A 112 -22.28 7.16 -7.82
CA HIS A 112 -22.62 5.81 -8.27
C HIS A 112 -22.70 5.79 -9.79
N ILE A 113 -21.94 4.88 -10.40
CA ILE A 113 -21.74 4.83 -11.84
C ILE A 113 -22.50 3.64 -12.42
N SER A 114 -23.32 3.88 -13.42
CA SER A 114 -24.05 2.85 -14.16
C SER A 114 -24.14 3.18 -15.64
N LEU A 115 -24.68 2.27 -16.44
CA LEU A 115 -24.92 2.46 -17.86
C LEU A 115 -26.42 2.55 -18.12
N GLY A 116 -26.85 3.64 -18.73
CA GLY A 116 -28.24 3.90 -19.13
C GLY A 116 -28.45 3.84 -20.64
N GLY A 117 -29.72 4.05 -21.10
CA GLY A 117 -30.08 4.13 -22.52
C GLY A 117 -30.70 2.85 -23.10
N ASP A 118 -31.48 2.09 -22.33
CA ASP A 118 -32.14 0.87 -22.82
C ASP A 118 -33.12 1.22 -23.96
N GLY A 119 -32.75 0.88 -25.20
CA GLY A 119 -33.51 1.21 -26.42
C GLY A 119 -33.24 2.59 -27.01
N ASP A 120 -32.39 3.40 -26.37
CA ASP A 120 -31.93 4.71 -26.84
C ASP A 120 -30.39 4.70 -26.99
N ASP A 121 -29.79 5.86 -27.30
CA ASP A 121 -28.34 5.97 -27.34
C ASP A 121 -27.74 5.71 -25.92
N PRO A 122 -26.70 4.87 -25.82
CA PRO A 122 -26.09 4.56 -24.52
C PRO A 122 -25.39 5.77 -23.90
N PHE A 123 -25.49 5.90 -22.58
CA PHE A 123 -24.76 6.91 -21.78
C PHE A 123 -24.33 6.34 -20.43
N ILE A 124 -23.31 6.95 -19.82
CA ILE A 124 -22.96 6.72 -18.42
C ILE A 124 -23.89 7.58 -17.57
N LEU A 125 -24.58 6.96 -16.63
CA LEU A 125 -25.35 7.64 -15.60
C LEU A 125 -24.48 7.74 -14.35
N ILE A 126 -24.29 8.97 -13.87
CA ILE A 126 -23.54 9.30 -12.67
C ILE A 126 -24.53 9.88 -11.67
N GLU A 127 -24.79 9.16 -10.59
CA GLU A 127 -25.80 9.53 -9.61
C GLU A 127 -25.16 9.79 -8.24
N GLY A 128 -25.52 10.89 -7.61
CA GLY A 128 -25.26 11.22 -6.22
C GLY A 128 -26.57 11.36 -5.45
N ASP A 129 -26.50 11.78 -4.19
CA ASP A 129 -27.68 11.90 -3.31
C ASP A 129 -28.75 12.86 -3.86
N ASP A 130 -28.33 13.99 -4.42
CA ASP A 130 -29.22 15.07 -4.89
C ASP A 130 -28.98 15.46 -6.37
N ASP A 131 -28.05 14.79 -7.06
CA ASP A 131 -27.61 15.16 -8.40
C ASP A 131 -27.46 13.90 -9.28
N ALA A 132 -27.80 14.04 -10.56
CA ALA A 132 -27.61 13.01 -11.56
C ALA A 132 -27.18 13.62 -12.88
N GLU A 133 -26.20 13.00 -13.52
CA GLU A 133 -25.68 13.43 -14.83
C GLU A 133 -25.65 12.28 -15.81
N GLU A 134 -26.08 12.55 -17.05
CA GLU A 134 -25.92 11.65 -18.18
C GLU A 134 -24.72 12.10 -19.00
N CYS A 135 -23.75 11.20 -19.19
CA CYS A 135 -22.51 11.48 -19.90
C CYS A 135 -22.24 10.41 -20.96
N ALA A 136 -22.03 10.83 -22.19
CA ALA A 136 -21.67 9.95 -23.31
C ALA A 136 -20.33 10.39 -23.92
N PRO A 137 -19.19 10.11 -23.26
CA PRO A 137 -17.90 10.68 -23.62
C PRO A 137 -17.32 10.14 -24.94
N TRP A 138 -17.96 9.12 -25.53
CA TRP A 138 -17.68 8.60 -26.88
C TRP A 138 -18.49 9.30 -27.98
N ALA A 139 -19.46 10.15 -27.64
CA ALA A 139 -20.38 10.74 -28.58
C ALA A 139 -19.86 12.02 -29.26
N GLY A 140 -20.37 12.32 -30.43
CA GLY A 140 -20.11 13.56 -31.14
C GLY A 140 -18.96 13.50 -32.15
N ARG A 141 -18.56 14.68 -32.67
CA ARG A 141 -17.48 14.81 -33.67
C ARG A 141 -16.07 14.84 -33.08
N SER A 142 -15.95 15.22 -31.84
CA SER A 142 -14.74 15.21 -31.03
C SER A 142 -15.11 14.54 -29.72
N PRO A 143 -15.07 13.21 -29.66
CA PRO A 143 -15.41 12.52 -28.44
C PRO A 143 -14.50 12.92 -27.30
N GLU A 144 -15.06 13.18 -26.12
CA GLU A 144 -14.31 13.58 -24.94
C GLU A 144 -13.24 12.55 -24.55
N LEU A 145 -13.51 11.24 -24.77
CA LEU A 145 -12.55 10.15 -24.58
C LEU A 145 -11.31 10.29 -25.47
N GLU A 146 -11.47 10.71 -26.73
CA GLU A 146 -10.34 10.92 -27.64
C GLU A 146 -9.53 12.14 -27.21
N GLU A 147 -10.20 13.26 -26.90
CA GLU A 147 -9.56 14.47 -26.41
C GLU A 147 -8.80 14.21 -25.11
N ALA A 148 -9.40 13.52 -24.14
CA ALA A 148 -8.78 13.12 -22.89
C ALA A 148 -7.58 12.20 -23.10
N GLY A 149 -7.67 11.25 -24.04
CA GLY A 149 -6.56 10.38 -24.43
C GLY A 149 -5.37 11.15 -25.03
N ASP A 150 -5.67 12.15 -25.86
CA ASP A 150 -4.64 12.97 -26.54
C ASP A 150 -3.91 13.95 -25.59
N THR A 151 -4.47 14.25 -24.43
CA THR A 151 -3.82 15.12 -23.42
C THR A 151 -2.51 14.54 -22.93
N GLY A 152 -2.38 13.21 -22.85
CA GLY A 152 -1.26 12.51 -22.24
C GLY A 152 -1.16 12.71 -20.73
N LEU A 153 -2.19 13.28 -20.07
CA LEU A 153 -2.27 13.39 -18.63
C LEU A 153 -2.49 12.00 -18.01
N PRO A 154 -1.84 11.65 -16.91
CA PRO A 154 -2.07 10.38 -16.21
C PRO A 154 -3.56 10.17 -15.86
N TYR A 155 -4.20 11.24 -15.45
CA TYR A 155 -5.62 11.35 -15.13
C TYR A 155 -6.22 12.49 -15.97
N ALA A 156 -6.99 12.17 -16.98
CA ALA A 156 -7.66 13.17 -17.80
C ALA A 156 -9.14 13.26 -17.40
N PRO A 157 -9.66 14.45 -17.05
CA PRO A 157 -11.03 14.58 -16.58
C PRO A 157 -12.02 14.26 -17.70
N LEU A 158 -13.12 13.63 -17.32
CA LEU A 158 -14.29 13.30 -18.13
C LEU A 158 -15.56 13.64 -17.35
N CYS A 159 -16.66 13.87 -18.06
CA CYS A 159 -17.98 14.06 -17.46
C CYS A 159 -17.93 15.13 -16.36
N ASP A 160 -17.51 16.34 -16.71
CA ASP A 160 -17.34 17.48 -15.80
C ASP A 160 -16.45 17.16 -14.56
N GLY A 161 -15.47 16.26 -14.73
CA GLY A 161 -14.50 15.90 -13.70
C GLY A 161 -14.99 14.86 -12.68
N ARG A 162 -16.17 14.27 -12.87
CA ARG A 162 -16.67 13.18 -12.01
C ARG A 162 -16.04 11.84 -12.32
N LEU A 163 -15.43 11.70 -13.49
CA LEU A 163 -14.62 10.56 -13.89
C LEU A 163 -13.26 11.02 -14.39
N TYR A 164 -12.26 10.15 -14.23
CA TYR A 164 -10.99 10.29 -14.93
C TYR A 164 -10.81 9.16 -15.94
N LEU A 165 -10.31 9.51 -17.13
CA LEU A 165 -9.64 8.56 -18.01
C LEU A 165 -8.22 8.36 -17.50
N ARG A 166 -7.85 7.13 -17.15
CA ARG A 166 -6.47 6.78 -16.78
C ARG A 166 -5.68 6.48 -18.06
N ASN A 167 -4.76 7.36 -18.41
CA ASN A 167 -3.91 7.22 -19.59
C ASN A 167 -2.60 6.52 -19.25
N ARG A 168 -2.09 5.74 -20.21
CA ARG A 168 -0.78 5.13 -20.08
C ARG A 168 0.31 6.19 -20.14
N VAL A 169 1.13 6.25 -19.10
CA VAL A 169 2.27 7.14 -19.00
C VAL A 169 3.53 6.36 -18.67
N SER A 170 4.69 6.96 -18.91
CA SER A 170 5.97 6.40 -18.49
C SER A 170 6.30 6.91 -17.10
N GLY A 171 6.44 6.01 -16.15
CA GLY A 171 6.85 6.35 -14.79
C GLY A 171 8.30 6.84 -14.74
N SER A 172 8.53 7.79 -13.85
CA SER A 172 9.87 8.23 -13.51
C SER A 172 10.67 7.09 -12.89
N ARG A 173 11.98 7.06 -13.17
CA ARG A 173 12.94 6.16 -12.54
C ARG A 173 14.30 6.82 -12.47
N THR A 174 15.07 6.47 -11.47
CA THR A 174 16.43 7.01 -11.35
C THR A 174 17.37 6.38 -12.37
N ASN A 175 18.44 7.10 -12.71
CA ASN A 175 19.49 6.57 -13.58
C ASN A 175 20.16 5.31 -13.01
N ARG A 176 20.27 5.21 -11.69
CA ARG A 176 20.85 4.04 -11.00
C ARG A 176 19.96 2.81 -11.20
N GLU A 177 18.66 2.98 -11.03
CA GLU A 177 17.69 1.93 -11.25
C GLU A 177 17.69 1.47 -12.71
N ALA A 178 17.65 2.40 -13.66
CA ALA A 178 17.72 2.11 -15.09
C ALA A 178 18.99 1.32 -15.48
N ILE A 179 20.13 1.67 -14.91
CA ILE A 179 21.40 0.95 -15.14
C ILE A 179 21.34 -0.45 -14.51
N ALA A 180 20.81 -0.59 -13.28
CA ALA A 180 20.72 -1.88 -12.61
C ALA A 180 19.77 -2.84 -13.37
N GLU A 181 18.65 -2.35 -13.86
CA GLU A 181 17.72 -3.11 -14.71
C GLU A 181 18.37 -3.49 -16.04
N PHE A 182 19.00 -2.55 -16.72
CA PHE A 182 19.71 -2.83 -17.97
C PHE A 182 20.77 -3.93 -17.80
N LEU A 183 21.57 -3.87 -16.74
CA LEU A 183 22.59 -4.90 -16.45
C LEU A 183 21.96 -6.26 -16.19
N ARG A 184 20.82 -6.29 -15.45
CA ARG A 184 20.11 -7.53 -15.13
C ARG A 184 19.53 -8.20 -16.38
N ASP A 185 18.90 -7.41 -17.23
CA ASP A 185 18.14 -7.90 -18.37
C ASP A 185 19.01 -8.24 -19.60
N ASN A 186 20.11 -7.52 -19.76
CA ASN A 186 20.89 -7.58 -21.01
C ASN A 186 22.31 -8.15 -20.87
N VAL A 187 22.79 -8.41 -19.65
CA VAL A 187 24.14 -8.91 -19.40
C VAL A 187 24.10 -10.32 -18.86
N ILE A 188 24.84 -11.25 -19.52
CA ILE A 188 24.98 -12.63 -19.02
C ILE A 188 25.61 -12.56 -17.61
N PHE A 189 24.95 -13.18 -16.63
CA PHE A 189 25.25 -13.05 -15.19
C PHE A 189 24.97 -11.66 -14.58
N GLY A 190 24.13 -10.83 -15.22
CA GLY A 190 23.79 -9.49 -14.74
C GLY A 190 23.25 -9.49 -13.30
N ASP A 191 22.43 -10.45 -12.92
CA ASP A 191 21.98 -10.65 -11.53
C ASP A 191 23.16 -10.80 -10.55
N SER A 192 24.16 -11.58 -10.92
CA SER A 192 25.35 -11.81 -10.07
C SER A 192 26.19 -10.52 -9.96
N ILE A 193 26.28 -9.75 -11.04
CA ILE A 193 27.00 -8.47 -11.07
C ILE A 193 26.24 -7.45 -10.20
N VAL A 194 24.93 -7.34 -10.36
CA VAL A 194 24.09 -6.43 -9.55
C VAL A 194 24.16 -6.81 -8.07
N ASN A 195 24.13 -8.09 -7.73
CA ASN A 195 24.23 -8.55 -6.34
C ASN A 195 25.64 -8.29 -5.74
N LEU A 196 26.69 -8.46 -6.55
CA LEU A 196 28.06 -8.09 -6.14
C LEU A 196 28.18 -6.58 -5.90
N ILE A 197 27.61 -5.77 -6.79
CA ILE A 197 27.56 -4.31 -6.64
C ILE A 197 26.78 -3.94 -5.39
N LYS A 198 25.62 -4.57 -5.14
CA LYS A 198 24.82 -4.32 -3.93
C LYS A 198 25.63 -4.60 -2.66
N GLY A 199 26.25 -5.76 -2.55
CA GLY A 199 27.03 -6.12 -1.36
C GLY A 199 28.30 -5.26 -1.16
N THR A 200 28.81 -4.59 -2.19
CA THR A 200 30.05 -3.80 -2.09
C THR A 200 29.78 -2.29 -2.01
N PHE A 201 28.71 -1.80 -2.62
CA PHE A 201 28.45 -0.36 -2.75
C PHE A 201 27.26 0.14 -1.93
N TYR A 202 26.38 -0.75 -1.45
CA TYR A 202 25.19 -0.36 -0.67
C TYR A 202 25.30 -0.72 0.80
N GLU A 203 26.27 -1.57 1.18
CA GLU A 203 26.54 -1.80 2.58
C GLU A 203 27.04 -0.49 3.21
N ASP A 204 26.33 -0.02 4.23
CA ASP A 204 26.63 1.22 4.96
C ASP A 204 26.75 2.51 4.10
N ALA A 205 26.32 2.50 2.83
CA ALA A 205 26.41 3.65 1.94
C ALA A 205 25.54 4.86 2.38
N PHE A 206 24.54 4.61 3.21
CA PHE A 206 23.61 5.60 3.75
C PHE A 206 23.61 5.59 5.29
N LEU A 207 24.70 5.07 5.88
CA LEU A 207 24.84 5.07 7.33
C LEU A 207 24.80 6.50 7.84
N GLU A 208 23.86 6.74 8.75
CA GLU A 208 23.77 7.94 9.57
C GLU A 208 23.99 7.54 11.03
N ASP A 209 24.81 8.31 11.71
CA ASP A 209 25.00 8.24 13.14
C ASP A 209 24.86 9.64 13.73
N SER A 210 24.68 9.75 15.02
CA SER A 210 24.62 11.03 15.71
C SER A 210 25.23 10.89 17.10
N ASP A 211 25.87 11.98 17.52
CA ASP A 211 26.44 12.10 18.85
C ASP A 211 25.33 12.31 19.89
N GLU A 212 25.58 11.85 21.11
CA GLU A 212 24.77 12.21 22.27
C GLU A 212 25.12 13.63 22.73
N ILE A 213 24.11 14.43 23.08
CA ILE A 213 24.30 15.78 23.57
C ILE A 213 24.42 15.73 25.09
N GLU A 214 25.56 16.16 25.61
CA GLU A 214 25.77 16.33 27.03
C GLU A 214 25.06 17.63 27.49
N GLU A 215 24.33 17.59 28.61
CA GLU A 215 23.65 18.73 29.22
C GLU A 215 22.50 19.38 28.40
N ALA A 216 21.93 18.67 27.44
CA ALA A 216 20.72 19.12 26.75
C ALA A 216 19.46 18.64 27.47
N ASP A 217 18.41 19.47 27.44
CA ASP A 217 17.09 19.13 27.94
C ASP A 217 16.19 18.91 26.72
N ALA A 218 15.65 17.70 26.59
CA ALA A 218 14.70 17.40 25.53
C ALA A 218 13.39 18.17 25.78
N GLY A 219 12.85 18.73 24.72
CA GLY A 219 11.66 19.58 24.80
C GLY A 219 10.35 18.80 25.03
N ALA A 220 9.32 19.16 24.28
CA ALA A 220 8.01 18.53 24.41
C ALA A 220 7.98 17.10 23.86
N VAL A 221 7.52 16.16 24.67
CA VAL A 221 7.42 14.73 24.35
C VAL A 221 5.95 14.30 24.35
N VAL A 222 5.56 13.48 23.39
CA VAL A 222 4.21 12.92 23.27
C VAL A 222 4.12 11.59 24.01
N GLU A 223 3.35 11.57 25.11
CA GLU A 223 3.19 10.37 25.94
C GLU A 223 2.23 9.33 25.35
N ALA A 224 1.35 9.71 24.42
CA ALA A 224 0.30 8.83 23.88
C ALA A 224 0.81 7.53 23.26
N LEU A 225 1.99 7.57 22.63
CA LEU A 225 2.65 6.39 22.05
C LEU A 225 3.53 5.62 23.05
N GLY A 226 3.76 6.15 24.25
CA GLY A 226 4.72 5.61 25.21
C GLY A 226 6.16 5.69 24.70
N GLN A 227 7.09 5.46 25.56
CA GLN A 227 8.52 5.49 25.26
C GLN A 227 9.01 4.10 24.83
N ALA A 228 9.98 4.05 23.93
CA ALA A 228 10.60 2.79 23.51
C ALA A 228 11.31 2.09 24.69
N ASN A 229 11.37 0.77 24.68
CA ASN A 229 12.05 -0.03 25.71
C ASN A 229 13.58 0.00 25.51
N LEU A 230 14.20 1.03 26.06
CA LEU A 230 15.65 1.28 25.97
C LEU A 230 16.33 1.16 27.35
N SER A 231 17.63 0.84 27.35
CA SER A 231 18.46 0.83 28.55
C SER A 231 18.90 2.23 29.00
N ARG A 232 18.85 3.20 28.06
CA ARG A 232 19.26 4.59 28.30
C ARG A 232 18.56 5.51 27.30
N PHE A 233 18.36 6.75 27.67
CA PHE A 233 17.60 7.75 26.94
C PHE A 233 18.42 9.04 26.75
N PRO A 234 19.54 9.00 26.02
CA PRO A 234 20.32 10.21 25.78
C PRO A 234 19.56 11.15 24.83
N VAL A 235 19.90 12.43 24.89
CA VAL A 235 19.49 13.38 23.86
C VAL A 235 20.42 13.23 22.67
N MET A 236 19.83 13.03 21.51
CA MET A 236 20.51 12.77 20.24
C MET A 236 20.59 14.05 19.42
N ASN A 237 21.76 14.35 18.87
CA ASN A 237 21.91 15.38 17.84
C ASN A 237 21.49 14.81 16.47
N ALA A 238 20.26 14.36 16.40
CA ALA A 238 19.66 13.83 15.17
C ALA A 238 18.43 14.65 14.83
N SER A 239 18.24 14.94 13.57
CA SER A 239 17.06 15.63 13.08
C SER A 239 16.53 14.88 11.86
N PRO A 240 15.29 14.38 11.89
CA PRO A 240 14.58 14.08 10.67
C PRO A 240 14.45 15.36 9.84
N GLY A 241 14.07 15.23 8.60
CA GLY A 241 13.97 16.37 7.70
C GLY A 241 12.69 17.19 7.84
N PHE A 242 11.99 17.09 8.96
CA PHE A 242 10.81 17.91 9.30
C PHE A 242 10.98 18.59 10.65
N ASP A 243 10.27 19.70 10.85
CA ASP A 243 10.27 20.44 12.09
C ASP A 243 9.45 19.68 13.16
N LEU A 244 9.99 19.64 14.38
CA LEU A 244 9.41 18.91 15.50
C LEU A 244 9.17 19.84 16.68
N VAL A 245 8.01 19.74 17.27
CA VAL A 245 7.63 20.55 18.44
C VAL A 245 8.52 20.18 19.62
N GLY A 246 9.33 21.16 20.07
CA GLY A 246 10.17 21.03 21.27
C GLY A 246 11.46 20.21 21.09
N ALA A 247 11.93 20.03 19.85
CA ALA A 247 13.16 19.29 19.54
C ALA A 247 14.36 20.20 19.21
N GLU A 248 14.31 21.50 19.47
CA GLU A 248 15.38 22.46 19.14
C GLU A 248 16.70 22.15 19.88
N GLY A 249 16.61 21.49 21.02
CA GLY A 249 17.76 21.01 21.81
C GLY A 249 18.24 19.61 21.48
N GLY A 250 17.62 18.96 20.49
CA GLY A 250 17.81 17.54 20.15
C GLY A 250 16.64 16.68 20.59
N MET A 251 16.66 15.42 20.21
CA MET A 251 15.60 14.45 20.49
C MET A 251 16.06 13.47 21.58
N GLU A 252 15.27 13.27 22.62
CA GLU A 252 15.50 12.15 23.55
C GLU A 252 15.24 10.82 22.84
N ALA A 253 16.21 9.93 22.86
CA ALA A 253 16.14 8.65 22.18
C ALA A 253 14.91 7.84 22.62
N GLY A 254 14.17 7.31 21.65
CA GLY A 254 12.99 6.47 21.90
C GLY A 254 11.74 7.21 22.35
N SER A 255 11.79 8.54 22.47
CA SER A 255 10.65 9.39 22.78
C SER A 255 10.00 9.92 21.52
N TRP A 256 8.72 10.31 21.59
CA TRP A 256 7.95 10.77 20.45
C TRP A 256 7.71 12.28 20.48
N TYR A 257 7.93 12.93 19.37
CA TYR A 257 7.72 14.36 19.16
C TYR A 257 6.66 14.59 18.09
N ALA A 258 5.75 15.52 18.32
CA ALA A 258 4.79 15.92 17.31
C ALA A 258 5.50 16.62 16.14
N VAL A 259 5.12 16.29 14.91
CA VAL A 259 5.57 17.03 13.73
C VAL A 259 4.81 18.35 13.68
N GLU A 260 5.53 19.47 13.45
CA GLU A 260 4.92 20.80 13.34
C GLU A 260 4.03 20.86 12.11
N ASP A 261 2.89 21.53 12.18
CA ASP A 261 1.89 21.67 11.12
C ASP A 261 1.34 20.35 10.53
N ALA A 262 1.56 19.21 11.20
CA ALA A 262 1.10 17.89 10.79
C ALA A 262 0.40 17.14 11.94
N PRO A 263 -0.81 17.56 12.36
CA PRO A 263 -1.55 16.92 13.45
C PRO A 263 -1.71 15.42 13.25
N GLY A 264 -1.52 14.62 14.32
CA GLY A 264 -1.63 13.17 14.27
C GLY A 264 -0.40 12.44 13.73
N ILE A 265 0.67 13.19 13.40
CA ILE A 265 1.95 12.64 12.95
C ILE A 265 3.02 12.92 14.01
N TYR A 266 3.80 11.90 14.33
CA TYR A 266 4.83 11.94 15.36
C TYR A 266 6.13 11.34 14.84
N SER A 267 7.27 11.83 15.30
CA SER A 267 8.58 11.29 14.95
C SER A 267 9.39 10.90 16.17
N SER A 268 10.23 9.88 16.02
CA SER A 268 11.15 9.39 17.04
C SER A 268 12.47 8.98 16.41
N VAL A 269 13.55 8.99 17.22
CA VAL A 269 14.88 8.57 16.81
C VAL A 269 15.50 7.66 17.87
N MET A 270 16.29 6.69 17.42
CA MET A 270 17.12 5.89 18.31
C MET A 270 18.29 5.24 17.57
N GLN A 271 19.18 4.61 18.33
CA GLN A 271 20.18 3.68 17.81
C GLN A 271 19.96 2.29 18.43
N PRO A 272 20.00 1.18 17.65
CA PRO A 272 19.71 -0.16 18.15
C PRO A 272 20.54 -0.61 19.35
N GLY A 273 21.73 -0.03 19.52
CA GLY A 273 22.57 -0.29 20.69
C GLY A 273 22.03 0.24 22.03
N MET A 274 20.98 1.07 22.00
CA MET A 274 20.29 1.60 23.19
C MET A 274 19.15 0.70 23.68
N ILE A 275 18.71 -0.25 22.87
CA ILE A 275 17.63 -1.19 23.21
C ILE A 275 17.97 -1.91 24.51
N SER A 276 16.97 -2.18 25.34
CA SER A 276 17.16 -2.85 26.63
C SER A 276 17.81 -4.22 26.49
N ASP A 277 18.64 -4.59 27.47
CA ASP A 277 19.30 -5.88 27.50
C ASP A 277 18.30 -7.05 27.52
N GLU A 278 17.13 -6.83 28.06
CA GLU A 278 16.03 -7.80 28.07
C GLU A 278 15.61 -8.20 26.65
N ILE A 279 15.58 -7.24 25.72
CA ILE A 279 15.28 -7.49 24.32
C ILE A 279 16.51 -7.98 23.57
N LEU A 280 17.66 -7.29 23.70
CA LEU A 280 18.87 -7.58 22.91
C LEU A 280 19.48 -8.94 23.22
N ASN A 281 19.37 -9.41 24.48
CA ASN A 281 20.05 -10.63 24.94
C ASN A 281 19.17 -11.89 24.85
N ARG A 282 17.96 -11.82 24.33
CA ARG A 282 17.15 -13.01 24.05
C ARG A 282 17.83 -13.87 22.99
N SER A 283 18.31 -15.04 23.37
CA SER A 283 19.01 -15.95 22.46
C SER A 283 18.03 -16.72 21.56
N GLY A 284 18.40 -16.92 20.31
CA GLY A 284 17.71 -17.82 19.37
C GLY A 284 16.60 -17.17 18.53
N GLU A 285 16.15 -15.95 18.88
CA GLU A 285 15.08 -15.27 18.14
C GLU A 285 15.61 -14.38 17.01
N THR A 286 16.78 -13.79 17.18
CA THR A 286 17.43 -12.93 16.19
C THR A 286 18.93 -13.18 16.14
N ASN A 287 19.59 -12.74 15.07
CA ASN A 287 21.04 -12.64 15.02
C ASN A 287 21.53 -11.48 15.92
N TRP A 288 22.79 -11.55 16.34
CA TRP A 288 23.41 -10.48 17.12
C TRP A 288 23.66 -9.25 16.25
N LEU A 289 23.41 -8.07 16.81
CA LEU A 289 23.76 -6.79 16.18
C LEU A 289 25.28 -6.60 16.20
N ASP A 290 25.84 -6.21 15.07
CA ASP A 290 27.25 -5.81 15.02
C ASP A 290 27.49 -4.38 15.52
N GLY A 291 28.77 -3.96 15.54
CA GLY A 291 29.14 -2.65 16.07
C GLY A 291 28.68 -1.47 15.21
N VAL A 292 28.50 -1.66 13.91
CA VAL A 292 28.00 -0.59 12.99
C VAL A 292 26.51 -0.42 13.17
N GLU A 293 25.77 -1.51 13.07
CA GLU A 293 24.31 -1.50 13.21
C GLU A 293 23.84 -0.97 14.57
N ARG A 294 24.62 -1.26 15.65
CA ARG A 294 24.30 -0.77 16.99
C ARG A 294 24.31 0.75 17.11
N ASN A 295 25.09 1.44 16.29
CA ASN A 295 25.26 2.91 16.33
C ASN A 295 24.56 3.63 15.16
N ALA A 296 23.90 2.90 14.28
CA ALA A 296 23.18 3.47 13.16
C ALA A 296 21.88 4.15 13.61
N ASN A 297 21.60 5.33 13.08
CA ASN A 297 20.33 6.01 13.36
C ASN A 297 19.16 5.27 12.70
N VAL A 298 18.08 5.18 13.47
CA VAL A 298 16.77 4.76 13.02
C VAL A 298 15.80 5.89 13.28
N TYR A 299 15.13 6.37 12.23
CA TYR A 299 14.05 7.34 12.32
C TYR A 299 12.71 6.62 12.17
N LEU A 300 11.77 6.94 13.05
CA LEU A 300 10.42 6.41 12.99
C LEU A 300 9.42 7.57 12.85
N VAL A 301 8.38 7.32 12.06
CA VAL A 301 7.23 8.20 11.95
C VAL A 301 5.98 7.41 12.27
N ALA A 302 5.15 7.90 13.18
CA ALA A 302 3.91 7.29 13.60
C ALA A 302 2.71 8.13 13.14
N PHE A 303 1.72 7.47 12.60
CA PHE A 303 0.47 8.05 12.13
C PHE A 303 -0.68 7.53 12.98
N ASP A 304 -1.45 8.42 13.57
CA ASP A 304 -2.68 8.10 14.30
C ASP A 304 -3.80 7.75 13.33
N MET A 305 -4.11 6.46 13.17
CA MET A 305 -5.07 5.98 12.19
C MET A 305 -6.52 6.40 12.47
N SER A 306 -6.79 7.03 13.61
CA SER A 306 -8.07 7.70 13.83
C SER A 306 -8.22 8.99 13.02
N GLN A 307 -7.11 9.58 12.57
CA GLN A 307 -7.07 10.83 11.81
C GLN A 307 -6.76 10.63 10.32
N PHE A 308 -6.34 9.43 9.93
CA PHE A 308 -5.90 9.13 8.57
C PHE A 308 -6.58 7.90 7.99
N GLU A 309 -6.70 7.92 6.67
CA GLU A 309 -7.02 6.78 5.83
C GLU A 309 -5.76 6.34 5.08
N LEU A 310 -5.51 5.04 5.05
CA LEU A 310 -4.40 4.48 4.28
C LEU A 310 -4.89 4.08 2.89
N GLY A 311 -4.18 4.52 1.86
CA GLY A 311 -4.37 4.12 0.48
C GLY A 311 -3.11 3.51 -0.14
N TYR A 312 -3.27 2.91 -1.31
CA TYR A 312 -2.20 2.23 -2.03
C TYR A 312 -2.39 2.38 -3.54
N GLU A 313 -1.33 2.73 -4.25
CA GLU A 313 -1.32 2.86 -5.71
C GLU A 313 -0.14 2.10 -6.32
N LEU A 314 -0.35 1.52 -7.51
CA LEU A 314 0.67 0.79 -8.24
C LEU A 314 1.47 1.70 -9.16
N GLY A 315 2.78 1.47 -9.18
CA GLY A 315 3.68 2.09 -10.13
C GLY A 315 3.47 1.61 -11.57
N THR A 316 3.95 2.39 -12.54
CA THR A 316 3.78 2.09 -13.97
C THR A 316 4.42 0.79 -14.43
N ASP A 317 5.35 0.24 -13.65
CA ASP A 317 5.98 -1.06 -13.92
C ASP A 317 5.15 -2.24 -13.36
N HIS A 318 3.99 -1.99 -12.75
CA HIS A 318 3.15 -3.00 -12.12
C HIS A 318 1.68 -2.92 -12.57
N PRO A 319 1.06 -4.05 -12.86
CA PRO A 319 1.69 -5.21 -13.44
C PRO A 319 2.03 -4.92 -14.90
N SER A 320 3.12 -5.46 -15.40
CA SER A 320 3.49 -5.35 -16.80
C SER A 320 3.69 -6.72 -17.43
N PHE A 321 3.45 -6.84 -18.72
CA PHE A 321 3.67 -8.08 -19.43
C PHE A 321 5.16 -8.50 -19.33
N GLY A 322 5.39 -9.72 -18.87
CA GLY A 322 6.74 -10.24 -18.70
C GLY A 322 7.55 -9.61 -17.56
N TRP A 323 6.92 -8.91 -16.65
CA TRP A 323 7.56 -8.21 -15.54
C TRP A 323 8.36 -9.11 -14.59
N SER A 324 8.05 -10.40 -14.54
CA SER A 324 8.87 -11.38 -13.86
C SER A 324 9.35 -12.46 -14.84
N SER A 325 10.62 -12.51 -15.09
CA SER A 325 11.26 -13.63 -15.79
C SER A 325 11.39 -14.88 -14.91
N ARG A 326 11.01 -14.80 -13.66
CA ARG A 326 11.14 -15.85 -12.65
C ARG A 326 9.78 -16.35 -12.19
N PRO A 327 9.59 -17.65 -12.17
CA PRO A 327 10.41 -18.71 -12.74
C PRO A 327 10.34 -18.74 -14.25
N SER A 328 11.37 -19.23 -14.91
CA SER A 328 11.40 -19.39 -16.35
C SER A 328 11.34 -20.86 -16.75
N GLY A 329 10.71 -21.15 -17.90
CA GLY A 329 10.73 -22.49 -18.50
C GLY A 329 10.12 -23.57 -17.63
N ALA A 330 10.78 -24.72 -17.55
CA ALA A 330 10.30 -25.92 -16.85
C ALA A 330 10.23 -25.77 -15.31
N GLY A 331 10.82 -24.73 -14.77
CA GLY A 331 10.75 -24.44 -13.33
C GLY A 331 9.51 -23.68 -12.90
N ARG A 332 8.63 -23.31 -13.82
CA ARG A 332 7.41 -22.53 -13.53
C ARG A 332 6.28 -23.45 -13.06
N ASP A 333 5.63 -23.08 -12.00
CA ASP A 333 4.38 -23.71 -11.58
C ASP A 333 3.20 -23.11 -12.35
N TRP A 334 2.68 -23.86 -13.31
CA TRP A 334 1.58 -23.43 -14.17
C TRP A 334 0.20 -23.54 -13.51
N SER A 335 0.12 -24.15 -12.33
CA SER A 335 -1.11 -24.14 -11.53
C SER A 335 -1.39 -22.80 -10.89
N ILE A 336 -0.36 -21.94 -10.82
CA ILE A 336 -0.47 -20.57 -10.34
C ILE A 336 -0.63 -19.66 -11.57
N PRO A 337 -1.59 -18.71 -11.56
CA PRO A 337 -1.75 -17.78 -12.66
C PRO A 337 -0.45 -17.01 -12.89
N GLY A 338 0.26 -17.24 -13.98
CA GLY A 338 1.52 -16.63 -14.38
C GLY A 338 2.51 -16.43 -13.25
N PRO A 339 3.72 -15.96 -13.44
CA PRO A 339 4.58 -15.64 -12.30
C PRO A 339 3.91 -14.61 -11.38
N ASP A 340 2.97 -13.91 -11.88
CA ASP A 340 2.39 -12.74 -11.26
C ASP A 340 0.86 -12.71 -11.37
N GLY A 341 0.28 -13.75 -11.84
CA GLY A 341 -1.14 -13.82 -12.06
C GLY A 341 -1.60 -13.19 -13.37
N PHE A 342 -0.76 -12.48 -14.12
CA PHE A 342 -1.13 -11.79 -15.36
C PHE A 342 -0.22 -12.12 -16.53
N ASN A 343 -0.82 -12.41 -17.70
CA ASN A 343 -0.14 -12.34 -18.98
C ASN A 343 -0.28 -10.95 -19.61
N SER A 344 -1.40 -10.29 -19.35
CA SER A 344 -1.63 -8.90 -19.76
C SER A 344 -2.63 -8.22 -18.84
N PRO A 345 -2.27 -7.10 -18.22
CA PRO A 345 -3.20 -6.31 -17.40
C PRO A 345 -4.13 -5.40 -18.23
N ALA A 346 -3.99 -5.41 -19.55
CA ALA A 346 -4.83 -4.55 -20.40
C ALA A 346 -6.32 -4.94 -20.27
N PRO A 347 -7.23 -3.95 -20.20
CA PRO A 347 -6.99 -2.52 -20.44
C PRO A 347 -6.58 -1.70 -19.21
N LEU A 348 -6.47 -2.27 -18.01
CA LEU A 348 -6.12 -1.51 -16.81
C LEU A 348 -4.79 -0.76 -16.94
N VAL A 349 -4.75 0.45 -16.41
CA VAL A 349 -3.60 1.35 -16.44
C VAL A 349 -3.15 1.66 -15.03
N MET A 350 -1.85 1.50 -14.75
CA MET A 350 -1.21 1.86 -13.49
C MET A 350 -0.41 3.14 -13.70
N ASN A 351 -0.70 4.17 -12.92
CA ASN A 351 -0.11 5.50 -13.11
C ASN A 351 1.07 5.79 -12.19
N GLY A 352 1.17 5.11 -11.04
CA GLY A 352 2.22 5.40 -10.06
C GLY A 352 2.17 6.83 -9.53
N MET A 353 0.99 7.39 -9.47
CA MET A 353 0.73 8.76 -9.04
C MET A 353 -0.61 8.78 -8.30
N LEU A 354 -0.70 9.59 -7.25
CA LEU A 354 -1.93 9.83 -6.52
C LEU A 354 -2.97 10.44 -7.46
N SER A 355 -4.22 10.00 -7.33
CA SER A 355 -5.34 10.59 -8.06
C SER A 355 -5.47 12.09 -7.70
N PRO A 356 -5.65 12.98 -8.68
CA PRO A 356 -5.83 14.40 -8.40
C PRO A 356 -7.01 14.71 -7.48
N ALA A 357 -8.03 13.87 -7.47
CA ALA A 357 -9.19 13.99 -6.58
C ALA A 357 -8.84 13.87 -5.08
N LEU A 358 -7.66 13.35 -4.75
CA LEU A 358 -7.22 13.08 -3.37
C LEU A 358 -6.14 14.07 -2.88
N LEU A 359 -5.72 15.01 -3.73
CA LEU A 359 -4.56 15.88 -3.44
C LEU A 359 -4.79 16.78 -2.23
N ASP A 360 -6.00 17.30 -2.03
CA ASP A 360 -6.34 18.21 -0.93
C ASP A 360 -6.26 17.53 0.43
N ARG A 361 -6.35 16.20 0.45
CA ARG A 361 -6.36 15.39 1.68
C ARG A 361 -5.03 14.70 1.97
N VAL A 362 -4.09 14.69 1.02
CA VAL A 362 -2.83 13.94 1.21
C VAL A 362 -2.01 14.50 2.37
N ALA A 363 -1.59 13.61 3.27
CA ALA A 363 -0.77 13.95 4.43
C ALA A 363 0.64 13.36 4.33
N ALA A 364 0.78 12.19 3.72
CA ALA A 364 2.06 11.51 3.56
C ALA A 364 2.04 10.56 2.38
N THR A 365 3.24 10.29 1.83
CA THR A 365 3.48 9.15 0.93
C THR A 365 4.75 8.43 1.32
N PHE A 366 4.78 7.10 1.10
CA PHE A 366 6.01 6.32 1.23
C PHE A 366 5.99 5.13 0.27
N THR A 367 7.17 4.71 -0.17
CA THR A 367 7.31 3.57 -1.10
C THR A 367 6.72 2.30 -0.54
N GLY A 368 6.03 1.54 -1.39
CA GLY A 368 5.24 0.39 -0.98
C GLY A 368 6.05 -0.84 -0.64
N GLY A 369 7.08 -1.17 -1.41
CA GLY A 369 7.84 -2.39 -1.16
C GLY A 369 8.64 -2.86 -2.37
N TYR A 370 9.06 -4.10 -2.33
CA TYR A 370 9.88 -4.66 -3.40
C TYR A 370 9.12 -4.74 -4.71
N LYS A 371 9.81 -4.43 -5.80
CA LYS A 371 9.30 -4.81 -7.12
C LYS A 371 9.12 -6.32 -7.19
N ARG A 372 8.10 -6.75 -7.89
CA ARG A 372 7.71 -8.14 -7.90
C ARG A 372 8.73 -9.09 -8.49
N ASP A 373 9.42 -8.69 -9.54
CA ASP A 373 10.52 -9.46 -10.13
C ASP A 373 11.71 -9.63 -9.16
N HIS A 374 11.85 -8.73 -8.19
CA HIS A 374 12.84 -8.81 -7.12
C HIS A 374 12.37 -9.68 -5.95
N GLY A 375 11.07 -9.77 -5.72
CA GLY A 375 10.46 -10.40 -4.57
C GLY A 375 10.14 -11.89 -4.73
N ALA A 376 10.61 -12.55 -5.80
CA ALA A 376 10.37 -13.97 -5.98
C ALA A 376 11.08 -14.82 -4.93
N TRP A 377 10.32 -15.69 -4.28
CA TRP A 377 10.83 -16.63 -3.28
C TRP A 377 11.55 -17.80 -3.96
N ARG A 378 12.83 -17.66 -4.24
CA ARG A 378 13.62 -18.69 -4.93
C ARG A 378 14.12 -19.78 -4.00
N PHE A 379 14.44 -19.40 -2.77
CA PHE A 379 15.05 -20.26 -1.77
C PHE A 379 14.45 -19.97 -0.41
N GLY A 380 14.73 -20.81 0.57
CA GLY A 380 14.27 -20.66 1.93
C GLY A 380 12.89 -21.28 2.18
N PRO A 381 12.37 -21.15 3.41
CA PRO A 381 11.13 -21.84 3.82
C PRO A 381 9.90 -21.49 2.99
N MET A 382 9.83 -20.25 2.49
CA MET A 382 8.71 -19.78 1.68
C MET A 382 8.86 -20.09 0.19
N ALA A 383 10.01 -20.60 -0.24
CA ALA A 383 10.23 -20.92 -1.63
C ALA A 383 9.51 -22.21 -2.01
N THR A 384 8.90 -22.23 -3.20
CA THR A 384 8.48 -23.47 -3.84
C THR A 384 9.65 -24.03 -4.63
N TYR A 385 9.59 -25.33 -4.92
CA TYR A 385 10.55 -25.97 -5.81
C TYR A 385 10.64 -25.29 -7.19
N ASN A 386 9.54 -24.70 -7.63
CA ASN A 386 9.40 -24.02 -8.92
C ASN A 386 9.64 -22.52 -8.83
N ASN A 387 10.62 -22.09 -8.05
CA ASN A 387 11.06 -20.69 -7.88
C ASN A 387 10.17 -19.78 -7.06
N GLY A 388 9.38 -20.36 -6.19
CA GLY A 388 8.73 -19.60 -5.16
C GLY A 388 7.54 -18.77 -5.60
N HIS A 389 6.96 -18.16 -4.62
CA HIS A 389 5.79 -17.31 -4.75
C HIS A 389 6.20 -15.86 -4.99
N HIS A 390 5.42 -15.19 -5.79
CA HIS A 390 5.48 -13.76 -5.92
C HIS A 390 4.55 -13.11 -4.90
N TYR A 391 4.85 -11.88 -4.52
CA TYR A 391 4.00 -11.11 -3.64
C TYR A 391 2.65 -10.84 -4.29
N GLY A 392 1.58 -10.99 -3.52
CA GLY A 392 0.23 -10.65 -3.93
C GLY A 392 -0.08 -9.18 -3.75
N PHE A 393 -1.00 -8.68 -4.54
CA PHE A 393 -1.59 -7.37 -4.35
C PHE A 393 -2.97 -7.23 -4.98
N LEU A 394 -3.76 -6.40 -4.34
CA LEU A 394 -5.10 -6.00 -4.73
C LEU A 394 -5.16 -4.47 -4.56
N VAL A 395 -5.73 -3.76 -5.53
CA VAL A 395 -5.82 -2.31 -5.55
C VAL A 395 -7.22 -1.90 -6.00
N ASN A 396 -7.83 -0.96 -5.29
CA ASN A 396 -9.19 -0.50 -5.55
C ASN A 396 -10.17 -1.66 -5.79
N GLY A 397 -10.14 -2.65 -4.91
CA GLY A 397 -10.96 -3.84 -5.00
C GLY A 397 -10.62 -4.80 -6.13
N THR A 398 -9.62 -4.50 -6.96
CA THR A 398 -9.23 -5.31 -8.11
C THR A 398 -8.07 -6.23 -7.74
N LEU A 399 -8.32 -7.55 -7.76
CA LEU A 399 -7.31 -8.55 -7.47
C LEU A 399 -6.37 -8.71 -8.68
N LEU A 400 -5.20 -8.11 -8.59
CA LEU A 400 -4.21 -8.11 -9.67
C LEU A 400 -3.20 -9.24 -9.53
N SER A 401 -2.97 -9.70 -8.32
CA SER A 401 -2.10 -10.82 -8.04
C SER A 401 -2.54 -11.54 -6.77
N ARG A 402 -2.54 -12.86 -6.84
CA ARG A 402 -2.97 -13.73 -5.75
C ARG A 402 -2.24 -13.43 -4.44
N LEU A 403 -3.00 -13.30 -3.36
CA LEU A 403 -2.45 -13.22 -2.02
C LEU A 403 -2.03 -14.62 -1.55
N TRP A 404 -0.82 -14.72 -1.00
CA TRP A 404 -0.24 -15.99 -0.57
C TRP A 404 -0.24 -16.12 0.95
N PRO A 405 -0.70 -17.25 1.48
CA PRO A 405 -0.54 -17.59 2.89
C PRO A 405 0.93 -17.58 3.32
N GLY A 406 1.18 -17.10 4.54
CA GLY A 406 2.52 -16.99 5.12
C GLY A 406 3.28 -15.72 4.80
N LEU A 407 2.75 -14.84 3.94
CA LEU A 407 3.37 -13.54 3.64
C LEU A 407 2.79 -12.41 4.49
N ALA A 408 3.67 -11.52 4.93
CA ALA A 408 3.28 -10.29 5.61
C ALA A 408 2.45 -9.41 4.69
N THR A 409 1.30 -8.99 5.18
CA THR A 409 0.28 -8.28 4.40
C THR A 409 -0.22 -7.06 5.16
N ILE A 410 -0.22 -5.92 4.49
CA ILE A 410 -0.93 -4.71 4.89
C ILE A 410 -2.18 -4.58 4.04
N TYR A 411 -3.33 -4.26 4.64
CA TYR A 411 -4.61 -4.21 3.95
C TYR A 411 -5.57 -3.19 4.55
N VAL A 412 -6.54 -2.79 3.75
CA VAL A 412 -7.68 -1.98 4.16
C VAL A 412 -8.96 -2.59 3.57
N LEU A 413 -10.00 -2.69 4.40
CA LEU A 413 -11.32 -3.16 3.99
C LEU A 413 -12.18 -2.01 3.42
N ASP A 414 -13.34 -2.37 2.88
CA ASP A 414 -14.35 -1.46 2.35
C ASP A 414 -14.90 -0.47 3.39
N ASP A 415 -14.93 -0.87 4.67
CA ASP A 415 -15.36 -0.04 5.80
C ASP A 415 -14.23 0.83 6.39
N GLY A 416 -13.05 0.87 5.75
CA GLY A 416 -11.87 1.60 6.21
C GLY A 416 -11.08 0.91 7.32
N THR A 417 -11.44 -0.31 7.72
CA THR A 417 -10.67 -1.09 8.69
C THR A 417 -9.28 -1.37 8.14
N PHE A 418 -8.28 -0.86 8.83
CA PHE A 418 -6.86 -1.07 8.54
C PHE A 418 -6.32 -2.27 9.32
N GLY A 419 -5.45 -3.08 8.69
CA GLY A 419 -4.80 -4.20 9.35
C GLY A 419 -3.44 -4.56 8.75
N MET A 420 -2.60 -5.16 9.58
CA MET A 420 -1.34 -5.79 9.19
C MET A 420 -1.26 -7.18 9.81
N THR A 421 -0.96 -8.19 9.01
CA THR A 421 -0.92 -9.58 9.48
C THR A 421 -0.14 -10.48 8.53
N THR A 422 0.17 -11.69 8.98
CA THR A 422 0.56 -12.79 8.11
C THR A 422 -0.70 -13.39 7.50
N TRP A 423 -0.82 -13.32 6.16
CA TRP A 423 -1.99 -13.80 5.45
C TRP A 423 -2.20 -15.30 5.64
N THR A 424 -3.43 -15.73 5.82
CA THR A 424 -3.80 -17.15 5.88
C THR A 424 -4.79 -17.51 4.77
N GLU A 425 -5.05 -18.80 4.56
CA GLU A 425 -6.04 -19.24 3.56
C GLU A 425 -7.46 -18.83 3.95
N GLU A 426 -7.77 -18.83 5.25
CA GLU A 426 -9.08 -18.41 5.78
C GLU A 426 -9.35 -16.93 5.50
N MET A 427 -8.31 -16.10 5.46
CA MET A 427 -8.45 -14.68 5.15
C MET A 427 -8.86 -14.41 3.70
N ASN A 428 -8.84 -15.39 2.81
CA ASN A 428 -9.37 -15.25 1.46
C ASN A 428 -10.88 -14.93 1.46
N GLU A 429 -11.60 -15.20 2.55
CA GLU A 429 -12.99 -14.76 2.73
C GLU A 429 -13.14 -13.23 2.76
N LEU A 430 -12.07 -12.49 3.07
CA LEU A 430 -12.04 -11.02 3.07
C LEU A 430 -11.83 -10.42 1.68
N LEU A 431 -11.40 -11.21 0.68
CA LEU A 431 -11.05 -10.71 -0.65
C LEU A 431 -12.11 -9.80 -1.29
N PRO A 432 -13.43 -10.11 -1.23
CA PRO A 432 -14.45 -9.25 -1.82
C PRO A 432 -14.56 -7.87 -1.17
N ARG A 433 -14.15 -7.76 0.09
CA ARG A 433 -14.23 -6.55 0.90
C ARG A 433 -12.96 -5.73 0.93
N LEU A 434 -11.87 -6.22 0.35
CA LEU A 434 -10.61 -5.50 0.36
C LEU A 434 -10.66 -4.28 -0.58
N ARG A 435 -10.41 -3.10 -0.04
CA ARG A 435 -10.11 -1.91 -0.84
C ARG A 435 -8.72 -2.06 -1.45
N PHE A 436 -7.73 -2.43 -0.64
CA PHE A 436 -6.44 -2.89 -1.14
C PHE A 436 -5.79 -3.90 -0.18
N ALA A 437 -4.81 -4.64 -0.71
CA ALA A 437 -3.88 -5.47 0.05
C ALA A 437 -2.53 -5.54 -0.66
N ARG A 438 -1.44 -5.46 0.10
CA ARG A 438 -0.07 -5.53 -0.41
C ARG A 438 0.77 -6.44 0.46
N GLN A 439 1.34 -7.47 -0.15
CA GLN A 439 2.25 -8.39 0.51
C GLN A 439 3.71 -8.00 0.28
N ASN A 440 4.55 -8.08 1.30
CA ASN A 440 5.96 -7.78 1.15
C ASN A 440 6.83 -8.54 2.15
N GLY A 441 7.39 -9.67 1.72
CA GLY A 441 8.25 -10.48 2.56
C GLY A 441 7.49 -11.27 3.62
N VAL A 442 8.22 -11.63 4.67
CA VAL A 442 7.70 -12.31 5.85
C VAL A 442 7.69 -11.35 7.04
N ALA A 443 6.91 -11.67 8.05
CA ALA A 443 6.82 -10.82 9.24
C ALA A 443 8.18 -10.63 9.92
N LEU A 444 8.47 -9.39 10.30
CA LEU A 444 9.56 -9.04 11.22
C LEU A 444 9.15 -9.24 12.67
N ILE A 445 7.91 -8.87 12.99
CA ILE A 445 7.25 -9.07 14.28
C ILE A 445 5.91 -9.76 14.01
N ASN A 446 5.63 -10.79 14.79
CA ASN A 446 4.32 -11.42 14.90
C ASN A 446 3.83 -11.33 16.36
N PRO A 447 2.53 -11.31 16.62
CA PRO A 447 2.02 -11.46 17.96
C PRO A 447 2.34 -12.88 18.49
N ASP A 448 2.86 -12.94 19.70
CA ASP A 448 3.02 -14.21 20.41
C ASP A 448 1.63 -14.82 20.70
N PRO A 449 1.38 -16.08 20.34
CA PRO A 449 0.06 -16.68 20.46
C PRO A 449 -0.43 -16.86 21.91
N GLU A 450 0.46 -16.82 22.91
CA GLU A 450 0.11 -16.98 24.33
C GLU A 450 -0.09 -15.64 25.02
N THR A 451 0.76 -14.64 24.72
CA THR A 451 0.74 -13.35 25.41
C THR A 451 0.13 -12.23 24.58
N GLY A 452 0.10 -12.36 23.25
CA GLY A 452 -0.28 -11.29 22.32
C GLY A 452 0.81 -10.23 22.10
N GLU A 453 1.94 -10.30 22.85
CA GLU A 453 3.05 -9.38 22.67
C GLU A 453 3.78 -9.59 21.35
N GLY A 454 4.29 -8.52 20.75
CA GLY A 454 5.06 -8.60 19.52
C GLY A 454 6.43 -9.27 19.75
N VAL A 455 6.66 -10.37 19.05
CA VAL A 455 7.93 -11.12 19.09
C VAL A 455 8.52 -11.23 17.68
N PRO A 456 9.86 -11.40 17.55
CA PRO A 456 10.48 -11.58 16.25
C PRO A 456 9.88 -12.75 15.47
N GLY A 457 9.59 -12.51 14.18
CA GLY A 457 9.03 -13.54 13.30
C GLY A 457 9.97 -14.73 13.13
N ASP A 458 9.42 -15.93 12.97
CA ASP A 458 10.14 -17.22 12.88
C ASP A 458 11.24 -17.25 11.80
N LEU A 459 11.06 -16.46 10.73
CA LEU A 459 11.98 -16.43 9.60
C LEU A 459 13.01 -15.30 9.63
N VAL A 460 13.05 -14.50 10.70
CA VAL A 460 13.99 -13.37 10.83
C VAL A 460 15.45 -13.80 10.76
N THR A 461 15.79 -14.96 11.33
CA THR A 461 17.14 -15.54 11.28
C THR A 461 17.31 -16.60 10.20
N SER A 462 16.21 -17.09 9.63
CA SER A 462 16.21 -18.16 8.67
C SER A 462 16.39 -17.62 7.26
N TRP A 463 17.63 -17.44 6.88
CA TRP A 463 17.98 -16.82 5.63
C TRP A 463 18.28 -17.84 4.54
N GLY A 464 17.36 -18.01 3.63
CA GLY A 464 17.65 -18.58 2.31
C GLY A 464 17.47 -17.48 1.27
N GLY A 465 18.33 -17.40 0.28
CA GLY A 465 18.23 -16.36 -0.75
C GLY A 465 16.81 -16.25 -1.30
N GLY A 466 16.22 -15.08 -1.22
CA GLY A 466 14.88 -14.78 -1.69
C GLY A 466 13.84 -14.51 -0.60
N ASN A 467 14.01 -14.96 0.64
CA ASN A 467 13.06 -14.63 1.71
C ASN A 467 12.95 -13.13 1.98
N TRP A 468 14.02 -12.40 1.73
CA TRP A 468 14.19 -10.99 2.01
C TRP A 468 14.56 -10.20 0.75
N SER A 469 13.94 -10.52 -0.35
CA SER A 469 14.13 -9.87 -1.65
C SER A 469 15.55 -9.44 -1.98
N GLY A 470 16.22 -10.26 -2.75
CA GLY A 470 17.53 -9.92 -3.32
C GLY A 470 18.70 -9.82 -2.33
N SER A 471 18.48 -9.87 -1.03
CA SER A 471 19.59 -10.09 -0.09
C SER A 471 19.95 -11.56 -0.08
N ALA A 472 21.21 -11.87 -0.22
CA ALA A 472 21.69 -13.25 -0.20
C ALA A 472 22.08 -13.71 1.21
N ASP A 473 22.04 -12.82 2.18
CA ASP A 473 22.58 -13.05 3.52
C ASP A 473 21.73 -12.33 4.59
N ALA A 474 21.29 -13.05 5.61
CA ALA A 474 20.58 -12.49 6.76
C ALA A 474 21.42 -11.49 7.57
N GLN A 475 22.72 -11.50 7.40
CA GLN A 475 23.65 -10.58 8.06
C GLN A 475 24.03 -9.40 7.19
N LEU A 476 23.52 -9.31 5.95
CA LEU A 476 23.77 -8.15 5.10
C LEU A 476 23.07 -6.92 5.68
N ARG A 477 23.87 -5.97 6.13
CA ARG A 477 23.41 -4.64 6.48
C ARG A 477 23.22 -3.82 5.21
N THR A 478 22.13 -3.09 5.15
CA THR A 478 21.86 -2.10 4.12
C THR A 478 20.80 -1.13 4.62
N LEU A 479 20.65 -0.01 3.94
CA LEU A 479 19.51 0.87 4.11
C LEU A 479 18.21 0.06 3.95
N ARG A 480 17.31 0.14 4.93
CA ARG A 480 16.03 -0.56 4.92
C ARG A 480 14.91 0.34 5.41
N ALA A 481 13.72 0.06 4.92
CA ALA A 481 12.50 0.56 5.52
C ALA A 481 11.63 -0.60 6.01
N GLY A 482 10.82 -0.34 6.99
CA GLY A 482 9.82 -1.27 7.51
C GLY A 482 8.61 -0.52 8.02
N SER A 483 7.52 -1.24 8.19
CA SER A 483 6.29 -0.69 8.75
C SER A 483 5.79 -1.58 9.88
N CYS A 484 5.11 -0.97 10.83
CA CYS A 484 4.61 -1.65 12.02
C CYS A 484 3.20 -1.15 12.35
N LEU A 485 2.36 -2.08 12.80
CA LEU A 485 1.12 -1.78 13.48
C LEU A 485 1.37 -1.79 14.99
N ARG A 486 0.89 -0.75 15.65
CA ARG A 486 0.90 -0.67 17.11
C ARG A 486 -0.47 -0.21 17.61
N GLU A 487 -0.99 -0.88 18.62
CA GLU A 487 -2.19 -0.47 19.33
C GLU A 487 -1.84 -0.01 20.74
N VAL A 488 -2.30 1.18 21.11
CA VAL A 488 -2.12 1.75 22.45
C VAL A 488 -3.45 2.31 22.92
N ASP A 489 -3.95 1.81 24.04
CA ASP A 489 -5.22 2.26 24.66
C ASP A 489 -6.42 2.28 23.68
N GLY A 490 -6.48 1.30 22.77
CA GLY A 490 -7.53 1.17 21.75
C GLY A 490 -7.38 2.11 20.56
N ARG A 491 -6.25 2.81 20.43
CA ARG A 491 -5.88 3.61 19.26
C ARG A 491 -4.84 2.87 18.43
N GLN A 492 -5.08 2.81 17.13
CA GLN A 492 -4.14 2.20 16.20
C GLN A 492 -3.19 3.25 15.61
N PHE A 493 -1.92 2.89 15.56
CA PHE A 493 -0.88 3.68 14.91
C PHE A 493 -0.20 2.83 13.82
N LEU A 494 -0.07 3.43 12.65
CA LEU A 494 0.82 2.92 11.60
C LEU A 494 2.18 3.58 11.79
N LEU A 495 3.23 2.80 11.95
CA LEU A 495 4.59 3.30 12.03
C LEU A 495 5.32 2.99 10.73
N TYR A 496 6.03 3.96 10.21
CA TYR A 496 7.06 3.79 9.19
C TYR A 496 8.44 4.00 9.83
N ALA A 497 9.39 3.12 9.53
CA ALA A 497 10.75 3.21 10.06
C ALA A 497 11.78 3.19 8.93
N TYR A 498 12.72 4.13 8.98
CA TYR A 498 13.89 4.23 8.14
C TYR A 498 15.12 3.84 8.97
N PHE A 499 15.84 2.83 8.50
CA PHE A 499 17.06 2.32 9.09
C PHE A 499 18.22 2.70 8.17
N SER A 500 19.10 3.58 8.61
CA SER A 500 20.23 4.03 7.78
C SER A 500 21.15 2.87 7.37
N THR A 501 21.31 1.87 8.24
CA THR A 501 21.78 0.52 7.91
C THR A 501 21.23 -0.50 8.91
N ALA A 502 20.70 -1.62 8.44
CA ALA A 502 20.17 -2.66 9.32
C ALA A 502 20.14 -4.05 8.65
N THR A 503 20.19 -5.06 9.49
CA THR A 503 19.78 -6.43 9.18
C THR A 503 18.28 -6.60 9.52
N PRO A 504 17.60 -7.65 9.02
CA PRO A 504 16.26 -7.99 9.49
C PRO A 504 16.16 -8.19 11.00
N SER A 505 17.22 -8.70 11.62
CA SER A 505 17.32 -8.88 13.09
C SER A 505 17.34 -7.55 13.83
N GLY A 506 18.12 -6.57 13.35
CA GLY A 506 18.14 -5.22 13.93
C GLY A 506 16.79 -4.52 13.80
N MET A 507 16.13 -4.67 12.67
CA MET A 507 14.77 -4.15 12.47
C MET A 507 13.78 -4.78 13.45
N ALA A 508 13.76 -6.10 13.58
CA ALA A 508 12.86 -6.81 14.49
C ALA A 508 13.07 -6.35 15.95
N ARG A 509 14.33 -6.24 16.41
CA ARG A 509 14.63 -5.74 17.78
C ARG A 509 14.18 -4.30 17.98
N THR A 510 14.33 -3.45 16.97
CA THR A 510 13.86 -2.07 17.04
C THR A 510 12.32 -2.01 17.14
N PHE A 511 11.61 -2.71 16.29
CA PHE A 511 10.15 -2.75 16.35
C PHE A 511 9.65 -3.36 17.67
N GLN A 512 10.34 -4.37 18.20
CA GLN A 512 10.03 -4.93 19.52
C GLN A 512 10.24 -3.89 20.63
N ALA A 513 11.30 -3.08 20.57
CA ALA A 513 11.55 -2.02 21.54
C ALA A 513 10.46 -0.93 21.51
N TYR A 514 9.91 -0.64 20.35
CA TYR A 514 8.79 0.28 20.20
C TYR A 514 7.41 -0.35 20.49
N GLY A 515 7.35 -1.61 20.91
CA GLY A 515 6.10 -2.29 21.27
C GLY A 515 5.16 -2.52 20.08
N CYS A 516 5.73 -2.82 18.91
CA CYS A 516 4.95 -3.17 17.73
C CYS A 516 4.24 -4.51 17.91
N ASP A 517 2.94 -4.55 17.60
CA ASP A 517 2.15 -5.79 17.61
C ASP A 517 2.43 -6.65 16.38
N TYR A 518 2.64 -5.99 15.24
CA TYR A 518 3.02 -6.63 13.98
C TYR A 518 3.97 -5.72 13.20
N ALA A 519 4.96 -6.30 12.50
CA ALA A 519 5.84 -5.52 11.65
C ALA A 519 6.28 -6.28 10.40
N MET A 520 6.50 -5.54 9.31
CA MET A 520 6.93 -6.07 8.02
C MET A 520 7.98 -5.19 7.36
N LEU A 521 8.68 -5.78 6.39
CA LEU A 521 9.61 -5.05 5.53
C LEU A 521 8.86 -4.16 4.53
N MET A 522 9.46 -3.01 4.24
CA MET A 522 9.22 -2.21 3.05
C MET A 522 10.37 -2.36 2.07
N ASP A 523 10.65 -1.37 1.20
CA ASP A 523 11.75 -1.46 0.26
C ASP A 523 13.11 -1.14 0.92
N MET A 524 14.21 -1.25 0.18
CA MET A 524 15.56 -1.22 0.72
C MET A 524 16.60 -0.76 -0.30
N ASN A 525 17.84 -0.61 0.14
CA ASN A 525 19.07 -0.38 -0.62
C ASN A 525 19.35 1.07 -1.03
N SER A 526 18.38 1.96 -1.08
CA SER A 526 18.62 3.38 -1.41
C SER A 526 17.50 4.27 -0.89
N GLN A 527 17.76 5.57 -0.76
CA GLN A 527 16.78 6.54 -0.30
C GLN A 527 15.60 6.70 -1.27
N GLU A 528 15.82 6.48 -2.56
CA GLU A 528 14.74 6.43 -3.55
C GLU A 528 13.79 5.24 -3.36
N HIS A 529 14.29 4.14 -2.79
CA HIS A 529 13.49 2.94 -2.50
C HIS A 529 12.82 2.99 -1.13
N THR A 530 13.34 3.81 -0.23
CA THR A 530 12.78 4.04 1.10
C THR A 530 12.25 5.47 1.23
N TYR A 531 11.83 6.05 0.11
CA TYR A 531 11.27 7.41 0.07
C TYR A 531 10.06 7.54 1.00
N MET A 532 10.04 8.63 1.75
CA MET A 532 8.93 9.02 2.58
C MET A 532 8.92 10.55 2.66
N ALA A 533 7.75 11.13 2.39
CA ALA A 533 7.50 12.56 2.50
C ALA A 533 6.18 12.84 3.20
N LEU A 534 6.15 13.94 3.94
CA LEU A 534 4.97 14.56 4.52
C LEU A 534 4.55 15.76 3.68
N TYR A 535 3.27 16.07 3.71
CA TYR A 535 2.66 17.21 3.04
C TYR A 535 1.95 18.05 4.10
N PRO A 536 2.64 19.05 4.66
CA PRO A 536 2.04 19.98 5.63
C PRO A 536 0.81 20.67 5.03
N GLN A 537 -0.16 20.97 5.85
CA GLN A 537 -1.33 21.74 5.43
C GLN A 537 -0.93 23.22 5.35
N ILE A 538 -0.74 23.72 4.14
CA ILE A 538 -0.43 25.12 3.90
C ILE A 538 -1.73 25.83 3.51
N ASP A 539 -2.12 26.85 4.27
CA ASP A 539 -3.27 27.68 3.97
C ASP A 539 -3.06 28.46 2.65
N ASP A 540 -4.02 28.40 1.74
CA ASP A 540 -4.18 29.27 0.56
C ASP A 540 -3.19 29.10 -0.62
N ASP A 541 -2.43 28.00 -0.77
CA ASP A 541 -1.62 27.81 -1.97
C ASP A 541 -1.99 26.51 -2.71
N ASP A 542 -2.19 26.61 -4.04
CA ASP A 542 -2.38 25.44 -4.94
C ASP A 542 -1.09 24.60 -5.11
N TRP A 543 -0.06 24.87 -4.31
CA TRP A 543 1.23 24.20 -4.41
C TRP A 543 1.46 23.27 -3.23
N ILE A 544 1.68 22.00 -3.50
CA ILE A 544 2.01 21.00 -2.48
C ILE A 544 3.52 21.03 -2.22
N GLU A 545 3.91 21.40 -1.02
CA GLU A 545 5.28 21.27 -0.53
C GLU A 545 5.47 19.91 0.13
N ALA A 546 6.66 19.34 -0.03
CA ALA A 546 7.01 18.06 0.57
C ALA A 546 8.17 18.22 1.56
N GLU A 547 7.98 17.69 2.76
CA GLU A 547 9.04 17.51 3.75
C GLU A 547 9.47 16.04 3.78
N HIS A 548 10.75 15.80 3.62
CA HIS A 548 11.27 14.43 3.51
C HIS A 548 11.85 13.94 4.82
N LEU A 549 11.64 12.67 5.14
CA LEU A 549 12.17 12.07 6.37
C LEU A 549 13.70 12.25 6.50
N VAL A 550 14.42 12.11 5.40
CA VAL A 550 15.85 12.44 5.31
C VAL A 550 16.11 13.25 4.04
N SER A 551 17.00 14.23 4.12
CA SER A 551 17.25 15.22 3.05
C SER A 551 17.61 14.61 1.69
N GLY A 552 18.24 13.46 1.67
CA GLY A 552 18.61 12.77 0.43
C GLY A 552 17.43 12.23 -0.37
N MET A 553 16.26 12.06 0.25
CA MET A 553 15.03 11.64 -0.44
C MET A 553 14.52 12.71 -1.41
N ALA A 554 14.75 13.98 -1.14
CA ALA A 554 14.39 15.08 -2.04
C ALA A 554 15.08 15.01 -3.43
N ASN A 555 16.15 14.23 -3.56
CA ASN A 555 16.85 14.09 -4.84
C ASN A 555 16.05 13.35 -5.92
N VAL A 556 14.95 12.69 -5.57
CA VAL A 556 14.08 12.01 -6.54
C VAL A 556 12.92 12.87 -7.00
N ASP A 557 12.65 13.97 -6.32
CA ASP A 557 11.65 14.93 -6.75
C ASP A 557 12.08 15.63 -8.04
N GLN A 558 11.12 16.06 -8.83
CA GLN A 558 11.38 16.82 -10.04
C GLN A 558 11.45 18.31 -9.72
N ASN A 559 12.16 19.07 -10.55
CA ASN A 559 12.29 20.50 -10.39
C ASN A 559 11.47 21.24 -11.44
N SER A 560 10.71 22.23 -11.01
CA SER A 560 10.02 23.19 -11.87
C SER A 560 10.51 24.61 -11.63
N ARG A 561 9.95 25.56 -12.40
CA ARG A 561 10.22 26.99 -12.18
C ARG A 561 9.59 27.52 -10.87
N ARG A 562 8.58 26.82 -10.33
CA ARG A 562 7.88 27.19 -9.10
C ARG A 562 8.50 26.56 -7.84
N GLY A 563 9.24 25.47 -7.99
CA GLY A 563 9.80 24.71 -6.88
C GLY A 563 9.94 23.22 -7.19
N ALA A 564 10.18 22.43 -6.18
CA ALA A 564 10.20 20.99 -6.28
C ALA A 564 8.80 20.46 -6.57
N ILE A 565 8.71 19.45 -7.43
CA ILE A 565 7.48 18.69 -7.70
C ILE A 565 7.63 17.36 -6.96
N PRO A 566 6.85 17.11 -5.91
CA PRO A 566 7.01 15.93 -5.09
C PRO A 566 6.70 14.63 -5.86
N ARG A 567 7.48 13.60 -5.58
CA ARG A 567 7.26 12.25 -6.08
C ARG A 567 5.90 11.72 -5.64
N PHE A 568 5.26 10.90 -6.46
CA PHE A 568 3.96 10.26 -6.28
C PHE A 568 2.74 11.18 -6.32
N VAL A 569 2.88 12.46 -6.00
CA VAL A 569 1.77 13.42 -6.06
C VAL A 569 1.84 14.34 -7.27
N GLY A 570 3.04 14.67 -7.75
CA GLY A 570 3.23 15.62 -8.85
C GLY A 570 3.55 14.98 -10.20
N PHE A 571 3.96 13.73 -10.23
CA PHE A 571 4.30 13.01 -11.47
C PHE A 571 4.23 11.49 -11.28
N ALA A 572 4.02 10.78 -12.40
CA ALA A 572 3.97 9.33 -12.45
C ALA A 572 5.33 8.69 -12.11
N ASP A 573 5.32 7.62 -11.32
CA ASP A 573 6.49 6.85 -10.92
C ASP A 573 6.37 5.39 -11.33
N ASN A 574 7.50 4.71 -11.45
CA ASN A 574 7.53 3.29 -11.80
C ASN A 574 7.29 2.36 -10.59
N ARG A 575 7.29 2.90 -9.37
CA ARG A 575 7.13 2.14 -8.12
C ARG A 575 5.78 2.35 -7.50
N ASP A 576 5.31 1.32 -6.81
CA ASP A 576 4.14 1.36 -5.96
C ASP A 576 4.44 2.11 -4.65
N PHE A 577 3.40 2.72 -4.10
CA PHE A 577 3.51 3.50 -2.89
C PHE A 577 2.22 3.44 -2.07
N PHE A 578 2.37 3.69 -0.78
CA PHE A 578 1.27 3.98 0.14
C PHE A 578 1.12 5.49 0.30
N TYR A 579 -0.09 5.90 0.58
CA TYR A 579 -0.40 7.28 0.92
C TYR A 579 -1.36 7.36 2.09
N LEU A 580 -1.30 8.44 2.83
CA LEU A 580 -2.20 8.75 3.94
C LEU A 580 -3.01 9.98 3.57
N LEU A 581 -4.32 9.87 3.71
CA LEU A 581 -5.27 10.95 3.52
C LEU A 581 -5.79 11.39 4.89
N ARG A 582 -5.94 12.69 5.10
CA ARG A 582 -6.64 13.23 6.28
C ARG A 582 -8.10 12.80 6.20
N ARG A 583 -8.66 12.35 7.32
CA ARG A 583 -10.10 12.10 7.41
C ARG A 583 -10.84 13.42 7.40
N GLU A 584 -12.01 13.44 6.77
CA GLU A 584 -12.93 14.58 6.79
C GLU A 584 -13.65 14.70 8.14
#